data_9c7b577b652a43cfcc636f41b6fc5718
#
_entry.id   9c7b577b652a43cfcc636f41b6fc5718
#
_cell.length_a   1.000
_cell.length_b   1.000
_cell.length_c   1.000
_cell.angle_alpha   90.00
_cell.angle_beta   90.00
_cell.angle_gamma   90.00
#
_symmetry.space_group_name_H-M   'P 1'
#
loop_
_entity.id
_entity.type
_entity.pdbx_description
1 polymer ?
#
loop_
_entity_poly.entity_id
_entity_poly.type
_entity_poly.pdbx_seq_one_letter_code
_entity_poly.pdbx_strand_id
1 'polypeptide(L)'
;MKKCLIVVDYQNDFVSGSLGFEKAKTLELGIANKINSYHVNGDDVIFTLDTHYDDYMDSYEGKHLPVPHCIENTDGYKLYGSVADCISGEDIVFRKTTFGSDALYEHIQGRLC
;
A
#
# COMPACT_ATOMS: atom_id res chain seq x y z
N MET A 1 -8.48 -19.32 -14.19
CA MET A 1 -7.17 -18.76 -13.77
C MET A 1 -7.39 -17.75 -12.66
N LYS A 2 -6.65 -17.90 -11.58
CA LYS A 2 -6.76 -17.01 -10.44
C LYS A 2 -6.09 -15.67 -10.76
N LYS A 3 -6.74 -14.58 -10.40
CA LYS A 3 -6.20 -13.23 -10.59
C LYS A 3 -5.60 -12.72 -9.29
N CYS A 4 -4.74 -11.73 -9.39
CA CYS A 4 -4.13 -11.07 -8.24
C CYS A 4 -4.24 -9.55 -8.41
N LEU A 5 -4.83 -8.88 -7.42
CA LEU A 5 -4.88 -7.43 -7.36
C LEU A 5 -3.82 -6.95 -6.39
N ILE A 6 -2.97 -6.04 -6.83
CA ILE A 6 -1.96 -5.43 -5.97
C ILE A 6 -2.33 -3.98 -5.74
N VAL A 7 -2.57 -3.61 -4.49
CA VAL A 7 -2.86 -2.23 -4.09
C VAL A 7 -1.57 -1.63 -3.54
N VAL A 8 -0.96 -0.73 -4.30
CA VAL A 8 0.37 -0.20 -4.00
C VAL A 8 0.28 1.09 -3.21
N ASP A 9 0.69 1.04 -1.94
CA ASP A 9 0.93 2.22 -1.10
C ASP A 9 -0.23 3.22 -1.05
N TYR A 10 -1.47 2.73 -1.02
CA TYR A 10 -2.63 3.62 -0.93
C TYR A 10 -2.86 4.05 0.51
N GLN A 11 -1.88 4.75 1.04
CA GLN A 11 -1.78 5.19 2.42
C GLN A 11 -2.13 6.68 2.54
N ASN A 12 -2.53 7.10 3.75
CA ASN A 12 -2.98 8.48 3.98
C ASN A 12 -1.96 9.53 3.50
N ASP A 13 -0.67 9.35 3.77
CA ASP A 13 0.33 10.33 3.38
C ASP A 13 0.47 10.50 1.86
N PHE A 14 0.16 9.46 1.08
CA PHE A 14 0.18 9.55 -0.38
C PHE A 14 -1.14 10.00 -0.98
N VAL A 15 -2.20 10.08 -0.21
CA VAL A 15 -3.54 10.46 -0.71
C VAL A 15 -3.95 11.83 -0.20
N SER A 16 -3.97 12.05 1.11
CA SER A 16 -4.43 13.29 1.72
C SER A 16 -3.38 13.96 2.61
N GLY A 17 -2.28 13.27 2.93
CA GLY A 17 -1.25 13.74 3.83
C GLY A 17 -0.10 14.47 3.12
N SER A 18 1.11 14.30 3.66
CA SER A 18 2.28 15.11 3.27
C SER A 18 2.67 15.00 1.80
N LEU A 19 2.41 13.87 1.16
CA LEU A 19 2.69 13.64 -0.27
C LEU A 19 1.40 13.44 -1.07
N GLY A 20 0.24 13.83 -0.53
CA GLY A 20 -1.05 13.64 -1.17
C GLY A 20 -1.34 14.60 -2.31
N PHE A 21 -2.31 14.23 -3.16
CA PHE A 21 -2.80 15.06 -4.24
C PHE A 21 -4.26 14.70 -4.53
N GLU A 22 -5.01 15.67 -5.09
CA GLU A 22 -6.47 15.53 -5.25
C GLU A 22 -6.88 14.30 -6.06
N LYS A 23 -6.18 14.00 -7.15
CA LYS A 23 -6.52 12.86 -7.99
C LYS A 23 -6.41 11.52 -7.22
N ALA A 24 -5.50 11.41 -6.27
CA ALA A 24 -5.36 10.20 -5.47
C ALA A 24 -6.62 9.93 -4.64
N LYS A 25 -7.27 10.99 -4.13
CA LYS A 25 -8.52 10.86 -3.37
C LYS A 25 -9.66 10.34 -4.22
N THR A 26 -9.70 10.68 -5.50
CA THR A 26 -10.77 10.27 -6.40
C THR A 26 -10.73 8.78 -6.73
N LEU A 27 -9.62 8.11 -6.45
CA LEU A 27 -9.46 6.68 -6.72
C LEU A 27 -10.06 5.79 -5.64
N GLU A 28 -10.42 6.34 -4.49
CA GLU A 28 -10.84 5.56 -3.32
C GLU A 28 -11.95 4.56 -3.63
N LEU A 29 -13.06 5.03 -4.20
CA LEU A 29 -14.22 4.16 -4.47
C LEU A 29 -13.90 3.11 -5.53
N GLY A 30 -13.15 3.48 -6.56
CA GLY A 30 -12.74 2.53 -7.60
C GLY A 30 -11.87 1.41 -7.05
N ILE A 31 -10.91 1.76 -6.19
CA ILE A 31 -10.03 0.77 -5.55
C ILE A 31 -10.84 -0.13 -4.62
N ALA A 32 -11.69 0.45 -3.76
CA ALA A 32 -12.51 -0.33 -2.84
C ALA A 32 -13.43 -1.30 -3.58
N ASN A 33 -14.08 -0.83 -4.65
CA ASN A 33 -14.96 -1.69 -5.47
C ASN A 33 -14.18 -2.83 -6.12
N LYS A 34 -12.98 -2.56 -6.59
CA LYS A 34 -12.14 -3.58 -7.22
C LYS A 34 -11.69 -4.63 -6.20
N ILE A 35 -11.30 -4.20 -5.00
CA ILE A 35 -10.95 -5.13 -3.91
C ILE A 35 -12.12 -6.05 -3.62
N ASN A 36 -13.31 -5.50 -3.44
CA ASN A 36 -14.50 -6.29 -3.14
C ASN A 36 -14.83 -7.28 -4.25
N SER A 37 -14.68 -6.87 -5.51
CA SER A 37 -14.91 -7.75 -6.66
C SER A 37 -13.94 -8.93 -6.65
N TYR A 38 -12.66 -8.70 -6.36
CA TYR A 38 -11.66 -9.76 -6.28
C TYR A 38 -11.97 -10.71 -5.12
N HIS A 39 -12.38 -10.18 -3.96
CA HIS A 39 -12.78 -11.02 -2.82
C HIS A 39 -13.98 -11.92 -3.15
N VAL A 40 -14.99 -11.36 -3.79
CA VAL A 40 -16.21 -12.13 -4.17
C VAL A 40 -15.86 -13.26 -5.13
N ASN A 41 -14.93 -13.02 -6.04
CA ASN A 41 -14.51 -14.02 -7.03
C ASN A 41 -13.49 -15.04 -6.47
N GLY A 42 -13.04 -14.87 -5.23
CA GLY A 42 -12.04 -15.75 -4.63
C GLY A 42 -10.62 -15.51 -5.15
N ASP A 43 -10.37 -14.34 -5.74
CA ASP A 43 -9.05 -13.96 -6.25
C ASP A 43 -8.21 -13.37 -5.11
N ASP A 44 -6.89 -13.31 -5.34
CA ASP A 44 -5.97 -12.79 -4.34
C ASP A 44 -5.91 -11.27 -4.34
N VAL A 45 -5.80 -10.67 -3.16
CA VAL A 45 -5.56 -9.25 -2.98
C VAL A 45 -4.31 -9.07 -2.12
N ILE A 46 -3.39 -8.24 -2.59
CA ILE A 46 -2.12 -7.94 -1.91
C ILE A 46 -2.04 -6.43 -1.71
N PHE A 47 -1.69 -6.02 -0.51
CA PHE A 47 -1.44 -4.61 -0.19
C PHE A 47 0.05 -4.40 0.05
N THR A 48 0.60 -3.33 -0.48
CA THR A 48 1.95 -2.91 -0.11
C THR A 48 1.86 -1.65 0.74
N LEU A 49 2.72 -1.56 1.75
CA LEU A 49 2.80 -0.41 2.64
C LEU A 49 4.23 0.10 2.66
N ASP A 50 4.43 1.31 2.15
CA ASP A 50 5.70 2.01 2.33
C ASP A 50 5.89 2.26 3.81
N THR A 51 7.02 1.88 4.36
CA THR A 51 7.24 1.86 5.81
C THR A 51 8.55 2.57 6.13
N HIS A 52 8.45 3.65 6.89
CA HIS A 52 9.61 4.39 7.39
C HIS A 52 9.54 4.46 8.92
N TYR A 53 10.62 4.88 9.53
CA TYR A 53 10.75 4.95 10.98
C TYR A 53 11.09 6.38 11.39
N ASP A 54 11.13 6.65 12.68
CA ASP A 54 11.39 7.99 13.21
C ASP A 54 12.71 8.61 12.71
N ASP A 55 13.67 7.77 12.31
CA ASP A 55 14.95 8.22 11.76
C ASP A 55 14.94 8.39 10.24
N TYR A 56 13.76 8.51 9.62
CA TYR A 56 13.64 8.64 8.16
C TYR A 56 14.57 9.73 7.58
N MET A 57 14.66 10.88 8.23
CA MET A 57 15.47 11.99 7.72
C MET A 57 16.95 11.67 7.69
N ASP A 58 17.42 10.71 8.48
CA ASP A 58 18.81 10.25 8.50
C ASP A 58 19.08 9.17 7.45
N SER A 59 18.03 8.63 6.81
CA SER A 59 18.15 7.60 5.79
C SER A 59 18.59 8.19 4.45
N TYR A 60 19.02 7.31 3.54
CA TYR A 60 19.33 7.71 2.17
C TYR A 60 18.13 8.37 1.48
N GLU A 61 16.96 7.79 1.62
CA GLU A 61 15.73 8.35 1.04
C GLU A 61 15.40 9.71 1.66
N GLY A 62 15.53 9.86 2.97
CA GLY A 62 15.25 11.11 3.67
C GLY A 62 16.14 12.25 3.24
N LYS A 63 17.37 11.95 2.84
CA LYS A 63 18.30 12.97 2.32
C LYS A 63 17.94 13.42 0.91
N HIS A 64 17.28 12.56 0.12
CA HIS A 64 16.89 12.87 -1.25
C HIS A 64 15.46 13.35 -1.36
N LEU A 65 14.58 12.94 -0.48
CA LEU A 65 13.20 13.39 -0.37
C LEU A 65 12.94 13.77 1.09
N PRO A 66 13.28 14.99 1.52
CA PRO A 66 13.22 15.37 2.94
C PRO A 66 11.77 15.69 3.40
N VAL A 67 10.83 14.83 3.08
CA VAL A 67 9.44 14.92 3.51
C VAL A 67 9.11 13.65 4.29
N PRO A 68 9.05 13.70 5.63
CA PRO A 68 8.65 12.53 6.42
C PRO A 68 7.27 12.05 5.98
N HIS A 69 7.15 10.77 5.70
CA HIS A 69 5.89 10.16 5.27
C HIS A 69 5.87 8.68 5.62
N CYS A 70 4.67 8.14 5.78
CA CYS A 70 4.46 6.71 6.05
C CYS A 70 5.33 6.20 7.21
N ILE A 71 5.47 7.02 8.24
CA ILE A 71 6.19 6.65 9.46
C ILE A 71 5.37 5.62 10.24
N GLU A 72 5.97 4.51 10.60
CA GLU A 72 5.30 3.45 11.34
C GLU A 72 4.60 4.00 12.59
N ASN A 73 3.40 3.50 12.86
CA ASN A 73 2.54 3.90 13.99
C ASN A 73 1.96 5.32 13.91
N THR A 74 2.02 5.98 12.75
CA THR A 74 1.33 7.26 12.52
C THR A 74 0.08 7.05 11.66
N ASP A 75 -0.85 8.02 11.71
CA ASP A 75 -2.03 7.97 10.85
C ASP A 75 -1.70 8.04 9.36
N GLY A 76 -0.62 8.75 9.01
CA GLY A 76 -0.15 8.84 7.62
C GLY A 76 0.24 7.50 7.02
N TYR A 77 0.65 6.56 7.85
CA TYR A 77 1.04 5.21 7.44
C TYR A 77 -0.15 4.33 7.05
N LYS A 78 -1.33 4.58 7.60
CA LYS A 78 -2.51 3.72 7.41
C LYS A 78 -3.08 3.82 6.01
N LEU A 79 -3.77 2.75 5.57
CA LEU A 79 -4.52 2.77 4.31
C LEU A 79 -5.60 3.85 4.35
N TYR A 80 -5.86 4.47 3.18
CA TYR A 80 -6.76 5.61 3.09
C TYR A 80 -8.23 5.17 3.04
N GLY A 81 -9.06 5.83 3.87
CA GLY A 81 -10.52 5.80 3.78
C GLY A 81 -11.13 4.41 3.75
N SER A 82 -12.08 4.20 2.87
CA SER A 82 -12.80 2.94 2.77
C SER A 82 -11.93 1.77 2.28
N VAL A 83 -10.77 2.05 1.67
CA VAL A 83 -9.82 1.01 1.29
C VAL A 83 -9.29 0.29 2.54
N ALA A 84 -9.08 1.01 3.64
CA ALA A 84 -8.67 0.40 4.90
C ALA A 84 -9.72 -0.61 5.41
N ASP A 85 -10.99 -0.35 5.16
CA ASP A 85 -12.09 -1.21 5.61
C ASP A 85 -12.27 -2.45 4.72
N CYS A 86 -11.65 -2.46 3.53
CA CYS A 86 -11.78 -3.57 2.60
C CYS A 86 -10.81 -4.71 2.87
N ILE A 87 -9.79 -4.49 3.69
CA ILE A 87 -8.79 -5.52 3.97
C ILE A 87 -9.43 -6.70 4.71
N SER A 88 -9.10 -7.93 4.31
CA SER A 88 -9.58 -9.13 4.98
C SER A 88 -8.41 -9.91 5.57
N GLY A 89 -8.70 -10.83 6.51
CA GLY A 89 -7.67 -11.62 7.16
C GLY A 89 -6.91 -12.56 6.23
N GLU A 90 -7.44 -12.82 5.03
CA GLU A 90 -6.78 -13.66 4.03
C GLU A 90 -5.88 -12.85 3.09
N ASP A 91 -5.98 -11.53 3.10
CA ASP A 91 -5.16 -10.67 2.26
C ASP A 91 -3.72 -10.63 2.79
N ILE A 92 -2.79 -10.42 1.86
CA ILE A 92 -1.38 -10.34 2.19
C ILE A 92 -0.95 -8.89 2.20
N VAL A 93 -0.20 -8.52 3.23
CA VAL A 93 0.31 -7.16 3.40
C VAL A 93 1.83 -7.22 3.41
N PHE A 94 2.46 -6.54 2.46
CA PHE A 94 3.91 -6.39 2.41
C PHE A 94 4.32 -5.00 2.90
N ARG A 95 5.13 -4.96 3.92
CA ARG A 95 5.77 -3.72 4.40
C ARG A 95 7.11 -3.60 3.72
N LYS A 96 7.33 -2.48 3.02
CA LYS A 96 8.59 -2.24 2.33
C LYS A 96 9.24 -0.97 2.86
N THR A 97 10.54 -1.01 3.05
CA THR A 97 11.32 0.12 3.59
C THR A 97 12.07 0.89 2.51
N THR A 98 12.06 0.37 1.27
CA THR A 98 12.68 1.02 0.10
C THR A 98 11.72 0.94 -1.08
N PHE A 99 12.05 1.61 -2.18
CA PHE A 99 11.26 1.49 -3.40
C PHE A 99 11.35 0.07 -3.95
N GLY A 100 10.21 -0.55 -4.18
CA GLY A 100 10.14 -1.93 -4.64
C GLY A 100 10.31 -2.94 -3.51
N SER A 101 10.10 -4.20 -3.81
CA SER A 101 10.17 -5.28 -2.82
C SER A 101 10.49 -6.60 -3.50
N ASP A 102 11.66 -7.16 -3.19
CA ASP A 102 12.04 -8.48 -3.68
C ASP A 102 11.13 -9.56 -3.11
N ALA A 103 10.73 -9.42 -1.85
CA ALA A 103 9.82 -10.36 -1.21
C ALA A 103 8.47 -10.40 -1.92
N LEU A 104 7.94 -9.26 -2.34
CA LEU A 104 6.70 -9.18 -3.09
C LEU A 104 6.85 -9.88 -4.45
N TYR A 105 7.94 -9.63 -5.15
CA TYR A 105 8.21 -10.23 -6.45
C TYR A 105 8.28 -11.76 -6.34
N GLU A 106 9.02 -12.27 -5.38
CA GLU A 106 9.15 -13.72 -5.15
C GLU A 106 7.79 -14.34 -4.80
N HIS A 107 7.00 -13.66 -3.97
CA HIS A 107 5.67 -14.13 -3.60
C HIS A 107 4.75 -14.27 -4.82
N ILE A 108 4.75 -13.25 -5.68
CA ILE A 108 3.92 -13.25 -6.89
C ILE A 108 4.34 -14.37 -7.81
N GLN A 109 5.63 -14.56 -8.03
CA GLN A 109 6.13 -15.65 -8.89
C GLN A 109 5.71 -17.02 -8.35
N GLY A 110 5.83 -17.23 -7.06
CA GLY A 110 5.45 -18.50 -6.44
C GLY A 110 3.96 -18.81 -6.54
N ARG A 111 3.11 -17.79 -6.62
CA ARG A 111 1.65 -17.96 -6.71
C ARG A 111 1.12 -18.06 -8.13
N LEU A 112 1.76 -17.39 -9.07
CA LEU A 112 1.27 -17.28 -10.44
C LEU A 112 1.91 -18.32 -11.38
N CYS A 113 2.88 -19.02 -10.90
CA CYS A 113 3.55 -20.07 -11.68
C CYS A 113 2.96 -21.45 -11.42
#